data_e87188f61d4c2dcd50d8124040c85957
#
_entry.id   e87188f61d4c2dcd50d8124040c85957
#
_cell.length_a   1.000
_cell.length_b   1.000
_cell.length_c   1.000
_cell.angle_alpha   90.00
_cell.angle_beta   90.00
_cell.angle_gamma   90.00
#
_symmetry.space_group_name_H-M   'P 1'
#
loop_
_entity.id
_entity.type
_entity.pdbx_description
1 polymer ?
#
loop_
_entity_poly.entity_id
_entity_poly.type
_entity_poly.pdbx_seq_one_letter_code
_entity_poly.pdbx_strand_id
1 'polypeptide(L)'
;MKQQRGKQAVALAMQGRWREAIAVNKAIIDSFPNDVEAYNRLGRAYMELGEYSQAKEAYQRAMELGPYNTIAQKNLRRLEHLVETPAGTEGESHKVEPQHFIEEIGKAGIVNLYNLAPKKILARMTSGDKVNLKIEGNYLSVENRLGGYLGQVETRHAQRLIKLMLGGNKYSAAIVSATEEKITVIIREEYQDPSQIGQLSFPTKGLKSLRPHVTEKIPATELEYEEEIPEESHDTDTEPVSNED
;
A
#
# COMPACT_ATOMS: atom_id res chain seq x y z
N MET A 1 1.81 8.49 -30.31
CA MET A 1 2.13 7.06 -30.51
C MET A 1 2.84 6.46 -29.27
N LYS A 2 3.98 7.00 -28.79
CA LYS A 2 4.71 6.55 -27.57
C LYS A 2 3.83 6.45 -26.33
N GLN A 3 3.12 7.54 -25.98
CA GLN A 3 2.26 7.60 -24.79
C GLN A 3 1.13 6.58 -24.82
N GLN A 4 0.53 6.32 -25.99
CA GLN A 4 -0.52 5.33 -26.14
C GLN A 4 -0.01 3.90 -25.90
N ARG A 5 1.15 3.54 -26.48
CA ARG A 5 1.80 2.25 -26.22
C ARG A 5 2.20 2.09 -24.74
N GLY A 6 2.67 3.17 -24.10
CA GLY A 6 2.97 3.17 -22.67
C GLY A 6 1.72 2.87 -21.83
N LYS A 7 0.57 3.50 -22.12
CA LYS A 7 -0.70 3.19 -21.46
C LYS A 7 -1.14 1.74 -21.70
N GLN A 8 -0.95 1.22 -22.92
CA GLN A 8 -1.24 -0.18 -23.25
C GLN A 8 -0.37 -1.14 -22.42
N ALA A 9 0.93 -0.89 -22.33
CA ALA A 9 1.84 -1.71 -21.52
C ALA A 9 1.44 -1.75 -20.03
N VAL A 10 1.02 -0.60 -19.48
CA VAL A 10 0.50 -0.52 -18.11
C VAL A 10 -0.80 -1.30 -17.96
N ALA A 11 -1.75 -1.17 -18.90
CA ALA A 11 -3.02 -1.89 -18.85
C ALA A 11 -2.82 -3.42 -18.90
N LEU A 12 -1.90 -3.90 -19.74
CA LEU A 12 -1.53 -5.32 -19.81
C LEU A 12 -0.91 -5.81 -18.48
N ALA A 13 -0.02 -5.02 -17.89
CA ALA A 13 0.59 -5.33 -16.61
C ALA A 13 -0.45 -5.41 -15.47
N MET A 14 -1.43 -4.50 -15.46
CA MET A 14 -2.55 -4.53 -14.50
C MET A 14 -3.44 -5.77 -14.64
N GLN A 15 -3.51 -6.35 -15.84
CA GLN A 15 -4.23 -7.61 -16.11
C GLN A 15 -3.38 -8.87 -15.84
N GLY A 16 -2.13 -8.72 -15.38
CA GLY A 16 -1.21 -9.83 -15.21
C GLY A 16 -0.62 -10.40 -16.51
N ARG A 17 -0.91 -9.78 -17.66
CA ARG A 17 -0.45 -10.20 -18.99
C ARG A 17 1.00 -9.76 -19.25
N TRP A 18 1.90 -10.26 -18.42
CA TRP A 18 3.29 -9.79 -18.35
C TRP A 18 4.09 -10.03 -19.64
N ARG A 19 3.88 -11.17 -20.31
CA ARG A 19 4.56 -11.47 -21.59
C ARG A 19 4.19 -10.48 -22.69
N GLU A 20 2.94 -10.07 -22.75
CA GLU A 20 2.48 -9.07 -23.71
C GLU A 20 2.94 -7.66 -23.33
N ALA A 21 2.99 -7.35 -22.03
CA ALA A 21 3.56 -6.10 -21.55
C ALA A 21 5.06 -5.99 -21.91
N ILE A 22 5.82 -7.10 -21.85
CA ILE A 22 7.20 -7.16 -22.33
C ILE A 22 7.29 -6.83 -23.83
N ALA A 23 6.48 -7.47 -24.67
CA ALA A 23 6.49 -7.23 -26.11
C ALA A 23 6.22 -5.77 -26.45
N VAL A 24 5.23 -5.15 -25.79
CA VAL A 24 4.89 -3.73 -26.02
C VAL A 24 6.03 -2.82 -25.56
N ASN A 25 6.64 -3.07 -24.38
CA ASN A 25 7.77 -2.25 -23.91
C ASN A 25 9.01 -2.39 -24.78
N LYS A 26 9.31 -3.59 -25.30
CA LYS A 26 10.40 -3.79 -26.30
C LYS A 26 10.14 -2.97 -27.57
N ALA A 27 8.91 -3.01 -28.11
CA ALA A 27 8.55 -2.20 -29.29
C ALA A 27 8.60 -0.68 -29.04
N ILE A 28 8.42 -0.23 -27.77
CA ILE A 28 8.67 1.17 -27.40
C ILE A 28 10.18 1.46 -27.44
N ILE A 29 10.99 0.60 -26.85
CA ILE A 29 12.45 0.74 -26.79
C ILE A 29 13.08 0.73 -28.19
N ASP A 30 12.61 -0.14 -29.09
CA ASP A 30 13.04 -0.18 -30.50
C ASP A 30 12.82 1.16 -31.22
N SER A 31 11.71 1.82 -30.92
CA SER A 31 11.36 3.13 -31.49
C SER A 31 11.97 4.31 -30.71
N PHE A 32 12.23 4.14 -29.43
CA PHE A 32 12.72 5.16 -28.49
C PHE A 32 13.75 4.56 -27.53
N PRO A 33 15.01 4.33 -27.98
CA PRO A 33 16.04 3.62 -27.21
C PRO A 33 16.43 4.25 -25.87
N ASN A 34 16.11 5.51 -25.66
CA ASN A 34 16.43 6.24 -24.42
C ASN A 34 15.21 6.43 -23.51
N ASP A 35 14.14 5.63 -23.68
CA ASP A 35 12.96 5.71 -22.84
C ASP A 35 13.16 4.97 -21.50
N VAL A 36 13.61 5.70 -20.49
CA VAL A 36 13.84 5.22 -19.12
C VAL A 36 12.60 4.52 -18.53
N GLU A 37 11.41 5.06 -18.79
CA GLU A 37 10.16 4.47 -18.27
C GLU A 37 9.84 3.12 -18.92
N ALA A 38 10.14 2.95 -20.23
CA ALA A 38 9.93 1.67 -20.89
C ALA A 38 10.85 0.60 -20.32
N TYR A 39 12.12 0.93 -20.02
CA TYR A 39 13.05 0.02 -19.34
C TYR A 39 12.60 -0.31 -17.92
N ASN A 40 12.09 0.64 -17.16
CA ASN A 40 11.54 0.37 -15.82
C ASN A 40 10.34 -0.59 -15.88
N ARG A 41 9.42 -0.38 -16.83
CA ARG A 41 8.26 -1.27 -17.04
C ARG A 41 8.68 -2.65 -17.52
N LEU A 42 9.70 -2.72 -18.40
CA LEU A 42 10.26 -3.96 -18.90
C LEU A 42 10.89 -4.77 -17.76
N GLY A 43 11.73 -4.13 -16.95
CA GLY A 43 12.32 -4.75 -15.75
C GLY A 43 11.27 -5.27 -14.78
N ARG A 44 10.20 -4.50 -14.56
CA ARG A 44 9.08 -4.94 -13.71
C ARG A 44 8.38 -6.17 -14.27
N ALA A 45 8.10 -6.21 -15.57
CA ALA A 45 7.44 -7.33 -16.20
C ALA A 45 8.27 -8.62 -16.13
N TYR A 46 9.58 -8.52 -16.30
CA TYR A 46 10.50 -9.64 -16.10
C TYR A 46 10.55 -10.13 -14.66
N MET A 47 10.54 -9.21 -13.68
CA MET A 47 10.50 -9.60 -12.26
C MET A 47 9.25 -10.41 -11.91
N GLU A 48 8.09 -10.06 -12.47
CA GLU A 48 6.83 -10.76 -12.20
C GLU A 48 6.82 -12.17 -12.83
N LEU A 49 7.60 -12.40 -13.88
CA LEU A 49 7.80 -13.71 -14.49
C LEU A 49 8.94 -14.53 -13.84
N GLY A 50 9.65 -13.98 -12.85
CA GLY A 50 10.82 -14.61 -12.24
C GLY A 50 12.07 -14.59 -13.12
N GLU A 51 12.06 -13.87 -14.24
CA GLU A 51 13.17 -13.73 -15.20
C GLU A 51 14.13 -12.64 -14.69
N TYR A 52 14.82 -12.91 -13.57
CA TYR A 52 15.56 -11.89 -12.82
C TYR A 52 16.82 -11.38 -13.53
N SER A 53 17.47 -12.18 -14.36
CA SER A 53 18.62 -11.74 -15.17
C SER A 53 18.21 -10.66 -16.18
N GLN A 54 17.10 -10.88 -16.91
CA GLN A 54 16.57 -9.89 -17.85
C GLN A 54 16.02 -8.65 -17.14
N ALA A 55 15.42 -8.83 -15.96
CA ALA A 55 14.98 -7.71 -15.13
C ALA A 55 16.16 -6.82 -14.71
N LYS A 56 17.28 -7.44 -14.31
CA LYS A 56 18.50 -6.74 -13.93
C LYS A 56 19.07 -5.92 -15.09
N GLU A 57 19.19 -6.52 -16.27
CA GLU A 57 19.66 -5.83 -17.48
C GLU A 57 18.78 -4.61 -17.82
N ALA A 58 17.45 -4.78 -17.78
CA ALA A 58 16.53 -3.69 -18.05
C ALA A 58 16.69 -2.53 -17.04
N TYR A 59 16.78 -2.83 -15.74
CA TYR A 59 16.98 -1.80 -14.72
C TYR A 59 18.37 -1.16 -14.77
N GLN A 60 19.43 -1.93 -15.11
CA GLN A 60 20.76 -1.38 -15.33
C GLN A 60 20.73 -0.36 -16.48
N ARG A 61 20.06 -0.71 -17.59
CA ARG A 61 19.90 0.21 -18.70
C ARG A 61 19.10 1.46 -18.33
N ALA A 62 18.06 1.30 -17.51
CA ALA A 62 17.32 2.46 -16.97
C ALA A 62 18.19 3.37 -16.10
N MET A 63 19.14 2.81 -15.33
CA MET A 63 20.11 3.57 -14.52
C MET A 63 21.16 4.29 -15.36
N GLU A 64 21.66 3.66 -16.44
CA GLU A 64 22.60 4.29 -17.37
C GLU A 64 21.99 5.52 -18.04
N LEU A 65 20.71 5.44 -18.43
CA LEU A 65 19.96 6.53 -19.05
C LEU A 65 19.51 7.61 -18.05
N GLY A 66 19.28 7.22 -16.81
CA GLY A 66 18.85 8.10 -15.74
C GLY A 66 19.51 7.74 -14.40
N PRO A 67 20.69 8.30 -14.07
CA PRO A 67 21.46 7.94 -12.87
C PRO A 67 20.72 8.14 -11.54
N TYR A 68 19.71 9.00 -11.51
CA TYR A 68 18.88 9.26 -10.33
C TYR A 68 17.56 8.48 -10.33
N ASN A 69 17.45 7.42 -11.15
CA ASN A 69 16.25 6.61 -11.23
C ASN A 69 16.07 5.75 -9.97
N THR A 70 15.32 6.25 -9.02
CA THR A 70 15.03 5.59 -7.73
C THR A 70 14.29 4.27 -7.90
N ILE A 71 13.47 4.11 -8.97
CA ILE A 71 12.73 2.87 -9.26
C ILE A 71 13.72 1.76 -9.63
N ALA A 72 14.60 2.02 -10.58
CA ALA A 72 15.62 1.06 -11.01
C ALA A 72 16.57 0.72 -9.86
N GLN A 73 17.06 1.72 -9.12
CA GLN A 73 17.94 1.53 -7.98
C GLN A 73 17.33 0.60 -6.91
N LYS A 74 16.08 0.86 -6.54
CA LYS A 74 15.36 0.04 -5.55
C LYS A 74 15.19 -1.41 -6.02
N ASN A 75 14.84 -1.59 -7.29
CA ASN A 75 14.61 -2.93 -7.83
C ASN A 75 15.92 -3.71 -8.06
N LEU A 76 17.01 -3.04 -8.43
CA LEU A 76 18.33 -3.68 -8.51
C LEU A 76 18.77 -4.23 -7.14
N ARG A 77 18.65 -3.46 -6.06
CA ARG A 77 18.92 -3.95 -4.70
C ARG A 77 18.06 -5.17 -4.35
N ARG A 78 16.77 -5.11 -4.70
CA ARG A 78 15.85 -6.23 -4.47
C ARG A 78 16.28 -7.49 -5.23
N LEU A 79 16.75 -7.35 -6.47
CA LEU A 79 17.22 -8.46 -7.31
C LEU A 79 18.46 -9.17 -6.75
N GLU A 80 19.26 -8.50 -5.89
CA GLU A 80 20.40 -9.15 -5.21
C GLU A 80 19.97 -10.29 -4.29
N HIS A 81 18.73 -10.27 -3.80
CA HIS A 81 18.17 -11.28 -2.90
C HIS A 81 17.26 -12.31 -3.60
N LEU A 82 17.02 -12.14 -4.90
CA LEU A 82 16.14 -13.04 -5.66
C LEU A 82 16.99 -14.06 -6.44
N VAL A 83 16.48 -15.30 -6.45
CA VAL A 83 17.06 -16.39 -7.27
C VAL A 83 16.08 -16.63 -8.41
N GLU A 84 16.58 -16.85 -9.61
CA GLU A 84 15.76 -17.19 -10.77
C GLU A 84 14.82 -18.35 -10.47
N THR A 85 13.56 -18.17 -10.81
CA THR A 85 12.56 -19.22 -10.79
C THR A 85 12.46 -19.85 -12.18
N PRO A 86 12.30 -21.18 -12.31
CA PRO A 86 12.08 -21.82 -13.61
C PRO A 86 10.92 -21.15 -14.35
N ALA A 87 11.12 -20.81 -15.61
CA ALA A 87 10.08 -20.27 -16.47
C ALA A 87 8.89 -21.24 -16.50
N GLY A 88 7.74 -20.82 -15.99
CA GLY A 88 6.54 -21.67 -15.94
C GLY A 88 5.73 -21.61 -14.66
N THR A 89 6.25 -21.06 -13.57
CA THR A 89 5.43 -20.63 -12.46
C THR A 89 4.81 -19.28 -12.78
N GLU A 90 3.90 -19.25 -13.77
CA GLU A 90 2.94 -18.16 -13.88
C GLU A 90 2.07 -18.22 -12.63
N GLY A 91 2.55 -17.58 -11.57
CA GLY A 91 1.71 -17.31 -10.43
C GLY A 91 0.59 -16.42 -10.94
N GLU A 92 -0.64 -16.95 -10.94
CA GLU A 92 -1.83 -16.10 -11.03
C GLU A 92 -1.56 -14.88 -10.17
N SER A 93 -1.75 -13.69 -10.73
CA SER A 93 -1.57 -12.44 -9.99
C SER A 93 -2.61 -12.40 -8.86
N HIS A 94 -2.23 -12.93 -7.71
CA HIS A 94 -3.09 -13.02 -6.53
C HIS A 94 -3.08 -11.70 -5.75
N LYS A 95 -3.00 -10.61 -6.49
CA LYS A 95 -3.09 -9.27 -5.91
C LYS A 95 -4.53 -8.97 -5.54
N VAL A 96 -4.67 -8.29 -4.41
CA VAL A 96 -5.97 -7.75 -4.01
C VAL A 96 -6.37 -6.63 -4.98
N GLU A 97 -7.66 -6.49 -5.16
CA GLU A 97 -8.23 -5.35 -5.88
C GLU A 97 -7.92 -4.04 -5.16
N PRO A 98 -7.82 -2.90 -5.88
CA PRO A 98 -7.54 -1.60 -5.29
C PRO A 98 -8.47 -1.21 -4.13
N GLN A 99 -9.69 -1.70 -4.13
CA GLN A 99 -10.69 -1.46 -3.08
C GLN A 99 -10.25 -1.97 -1.70
N HIS A 100 -9.40 -3.00 -1.63
CA HIS A 100 -8.87 -3.52 -0.36
C HIS A 100 -7.94 -2.54 0.35
N PHE A 101 -7.42 -1.53 -0.36
CA PHE A 101 -6.56 -0.49 0.23
C PHE A 101 -7.33 0.71 0.78
N ILE A 102 -8.65 0.71 0.68
CA ILE A 102 -9.48 1.77 1.25
C ILE A 102 -9.61 1.51 2.76
N GLU A 103 -9.12 2.45 3.57
CA GLU A 103 -9.32 2.39 5.02
C GLU A 103 -10.77 2.75 5.36
N GLU A 104 -11.51 1.78 5.89
CA GLU A 104 -12.80 2.03 6.52
C GLU A 104 -12.59 2.31 8.01
N ILE A 105 -13.06 3.47 8.47
CA ILE A 105 -12.94 3.89 9.88
C ILE A 105 -13.47 2.78 10.81
N GLY A 106 -12.61 2.32 11.70
CA GLY A 106 -12.93 1.30 12.68
C GLY A 106 -12.88 -0.15 12.19
N LYS A 107 -12.92 -0.42 10.88
CA LYS A 107 -12.91 -1.77 10.29
C LYS A 107 -11.59 -2.15 9.61
N ALA A 108 -10.89 -1.17 9.04
CA ALA A 108 -9.62 -1.41 8.39
C ALA A 108 -8.51 -0.56 9.01
N GLY A 109 -7.28 -1.06 8.97
CA GLY A 109 -6.13 -0.31 9.47
C GLY A 109 -4.83 -0.79 8.87
N ILE A 110 -3.91 0.15 8.70
CA ILE A 110 -2.54 -0.11 8.23
C ILE A 110 -1.64 -0.34 9.44
N VAL A 111 -0.92 -1.45 9.46
CA VAL A 111 -0.01 -1.84 10.53
C VAL A 111 1.37 -2.16 9.99
N ASN A 112 2.41 -1.88 10.79
CA ASN A 112 3.77 -2.32 10.50
C ASN A 112 3.99 -3.71 11.08
N LEU A 113 4.80 -4.51 10.39
CA LEU A 113 5.26 -5.79 10.92
C LEU A 113 6.59 -5.63 11.64
N TYR A 114 6.77 -6.42 12.69
CA TYR A 114 7.98 -6.56 13.50
C TYR A 114 8.50 -7.99 13.41
N ASN A 115 9.69 -8.24 13.94
CA ASN A 115 10.33 -9.55 13.88
C ASN A 115 10.28 -10.15 12.47
N LEU A 116 10.75 -9.35 11.52
CA LEU A 116 10.63 -9.65 10.10
C LEU A 116 11.41 -10.91 9.70
N ALA A 117 10.88 -11.62 8.72
CA ALA A 117 11.58 -12.72 8.05
C ALA A 117 12.89 -12.24 7.38
N PRO A 118 13.81 -13.17 7.04
CA PRO A 118 15.03 -12.83 6.32
C PRO A 118 14.75 -12.06 5.01
N LYS A 119 15.65 -11.11 4.67
CA LYS A 119 15.54 -10.23 3.50
C LYS A 119 15.22 -10.97 2.20
N LYS A 120 15.77 -12.17 2.00
CA LYS A 120 15.51 -13.03 0.84
C LYS A 120 14.03 -13.40 0.69
N ILE A 121 13.32 -13.59 1.80
CA ILE A 121 11.88 -13.87 1.78
C ILE A 121 11.11 -12.59 1.50
N LEU A 122 11.47 -11.49 2.19
CA LEU A 122 10.80 -10.20 2.05
C LEU A 122 10.95 -9.62 0.64
N ALA A 123 12.10 -9.83 -0.01
CA ALA A 123 12.36 -9.37 -1.37
C ALA A 123 11.38 -9.93 -2.42
N ARG A 124 10.77 -11.09 -2.15
CA ARG A 124 9.76 -11.70 -3.03
C ARG A 124 8.39 -11.05 -2.91
N MET A 125 8.14 -10.34 -1.81
CA MET A 125 6.85 -9.74 -1.52
C MET A 125 6.67 -8.40 -2.22
N THR A 126 5.46 -8.14 -2.70
CA THR A 126 5.12 -6.90 -3.41
C THR A 126 3.83 -6.30 -2.87
N SER A 127 3.65 -4.99 -3.11
CA SER A 127 2.37 -4.33 -2.82
C SER A 127 1.23 -5.04 -3.55
N GLY A 128 0.14 -5.28 -2.83
CA GLY A 128 -1.03 -6.00 -3.32
C GLY A 128 -1.04 -7.49 -3.04
N ASP A 129 0.07 -8.09 -2.63
CA ASP A 129 0.09 -9.52 -2.32
C ASP A 129 -0.81 -9.82 -1.12
N LYS A 130 -1.72 -10.80 -1.28
CA LYS A 130 -2.53 -11.31 -0.17
C LYS A 130 -1.66 -12.05 0.83
N VAL A 131 -1.94 -11.83 2.10
CA VAL A 131 -1.27 -12.50 3.22
C VAL A 131 -2.29 -13.08 4.19
N ASN A 132 -1.88 -14.08 4.94
CA ASN A 132 -2.70 -14.76 5.93
C ASN A 132 -2.31 -14.28 7.33
N LEU A 133 -3.33 -14.12 8.18
CA LEU A 133 -3.16 -13.83 9.61
C LEU A 133 -3.26 -15.15 10.38
N LYS A 134 -2.29 -15.43 11.26
CA LYS A 134 -2.26 -16.65 12.07
C LYS A 134 -2.04 -16.29 13.54
N ILE A 135 -2.91 -16.79 14.39
CA ILE A 135 -2.78 -16.62 15.84
C ILE A 135 -1.77 -17.64 16.36
N GLU A 136 -0.71 -17.17 17.01
CA GLU A 136 0.32 -17.98 17.65
C GLU A 136 0.47 -17.56 19.11
N GLY A 137 -0.33 -18.16 19.99
CA GLY A 137 -0.41 -17.75 21.39
C GLY A 137 -0.86 -16.31 21.53
N ASN A 138 0.03 -15.44 21.99
CA ASN A 138 -0.24 -14.00 22.19
C ASN A 138 0.19 -13.13 21.00
N TYR A 139 0.68 -13.74 19.93
CA TYR A 139 1.16 -13.02 18.75
C TYR A 139 0.21 -13.26 17.56
N LEU A 140 0.11 -12.27 16.70
CA LEU A 140 -0.55 -12.37 15.42
C LEU A 140 0.54 -12.34 14.33
N SER A 141 0.90 -13.50 13.81
CA SER A 141 1.87 -13.64 12.73
C SER A 141 1.20 -13.42 11.38
N VAL A 142 2.00 -12.95 10.44
CA VAL A 142 1.62 -12.74 9.04
C VAL A 142 2.43 -13.70 8.20
N GLU A 143 1.74 -14.49 7.40
CA GLU A 143 2.32 -15.48 6.50
C GLU A 143 1.97 -15.14 5.05
N ASN A 144 2.86 -15.48 4.11
CA ASN A 144 2.51 -15.44 2.69
C ASN A 144 1.51 -16.57 2.37
N ARG A 145 1.02 -16.62 1.15
CA ARG A 145 0.03 -17.64 0.73
C ARG A 145 0.53 -19.08 0.84
N LEU A 146 1.84 -19.29 0.78
CA LEU A 146 2.47 -20.60 0.89
C LEU A 146 2.77 -21.00 2.35
N GLY A 147 2.31 -20.20 3.32
CA GLY A 147 2.56 -20.41 4.74
C GLY A 147 3.95 -19.94 5.21
N GLY A 148 4.68 -19.23 4.36
CA GLY A 148 5.98 -18.67 4.73
C GLY A 148 5.80 -17.45 5.65
N TYR A 149 6.45 -17.49 6.81
CA TYR A 149 6.45 -16.38 7.79
C TYR A 149 7.01 -15.09 7.20
N LEU A 150 6.36 -13.97 7.47
CA LEU A 150 6.78 -12.62 7.03
C LEU A 150 7.14 -11.70 8.20
N GLY A 151 6.42 -11.82 9.31
CA GLY A 151 6.60 -10.99 10.49
C GLY A 151 5.41 -11.07 11.43
N GLN A 152 5.41 -10.23 12.45
CA GLN A 152 4.36 -10.16 13.47
C GLN A 152 3.69 -8.79 13.46
N VAL A 153 2.39 -8.77 13.66
CA VAL A 153 1.63 -7.53 13.86
C VAL A 153 2.02 -6.89 15.19
N GLU A 154 2.13 -5.58 15.22
CA GLU A 154 2.41 -4.80 16.44
C GLU A 154 1.48 -5.19 17.59
N THR A 155 2.04 -5.44 18.76
CA THR A 155 1.36 -5.99 19.95
C THR A 155 0.05 -5.28 20.27
N ARG A 156 0.02 -3.95 20.16
CA ARG A 156 -1.17 -3.13 20.43
C ARG A 156 -2.36 -3.52 19.55
N HIS A 157 -2.12 -3.78 18.27
CA HIS A 157 -3.15 -4.19 17.32
C HIS A 157 -3.38 -5.70 17.39
N ALA A 158 -2.32 -6.49 17.56
CA ALA A 158 -2.37 -7.94 17.63
C ALA A 158 -3.32 -8.43 18.72
N GLN A 159 -3.16 -7.97 19.96
CA GLN A 159 -3.99 -8.41 21.09
C GLN A 159 -5.49 -8.16 20.84
N ARG A 160 -5.81 -7.00 20.27
CA ARG A 160 -7.21 -6.66 19.94
C ARG A 160 -7.75 -7.55 18.83
N LEU A 161 -7.00 -7.69 17.73
CA LEU A 161 -7.40 -8.52 16.60
C LEU A 161 -7.55 -9.98 17.00
N ILE A 162 -6.61 -10.53 17.78
CA ILE A 162 -6.70 -11.91 18.31
C ILE A 162 -8.00 -12.11 19.08
N LYS A 163 -8.32 -11.18 20.01
CA LYS A 163 -9.56 -11.25 20.78
C LYS A 163 -10.79 -11.29 19.88
N LEU A 164 -10.84 -10.41 18.86
CA LEU A 164 -11.96 -10.33 17.93
C LEU A 164 -12.02 -11.54 16.99
N MET A 165 -10.89 -12.07 16.53
CA MET A 165 -10.81 -13.29 15.71
C MET A 165 -11.30 -14.52 16.50
N LEU A 166 -10.88 -14.65 17.76
CA LEU A 166 -11.37 -15.72 18.64
C LEU A 166 -12.86 -15.57 18.95
N GLY A 167 -13.38 -14.35 18.91
CA GLY A 167 -14.82 -14.06 19.04
C GLY A 167 -15.63 -14.25 17.75
N GLY A 168 -15.01 -14.72 16.65
CA GLY A 168 -15.69 -15.06 15.41
C GLY A 168 -15.53 -14.07 14.25
N ASN A 169 -14.91 -12.91 14.47
CA ASN A 169 -14.65 -11.97 13.38
C ASN A 169 -13.66 -12.56 12.36
N LYS A 170 -13.83 -12.22 11.08
CA LYS A 170 -12.95 -12.64 9.98
C LYS A 170 -12.27 -11.44 9.34
N TYR A 171 -11.03 -11.63 8.96
CA TYR A 171 -10.19 -10.57 8.39
C TYR A 171 -9.52 -11.02 7.10
N SER A 172 -9.34 -10.07 6.20
CA SER A 172 -8.40 -10.16 5.08
C SER A 172 -7.19 -9.28 5.35
N ALA A 173 -6.06 -9.62 4.72
CA ALA A 173 -4.87 -8.80 4.80
C ALA A 173 -4.10 -8.80 3.49
N ALA A 174 -3.45 -7.65 3.19
CA ALA A 174 -2.63 -7.48 2.00
C ALA A 174 -1.44 -6.57 2.28
N ILE A 175 -0.36 -6.75 1.52
CA ILE A 175 0.83 -5.92 1.61
C ILE A 175 0.57 -4.55 0.99
N VAL A 176 0.74 -3.49 1.76
CA VAL A 176 0.73 -2.10 1.29
C VAL A 176 2.09 -1.73 0.73
N SER A 177 3.15 -2.02 1.47
CA SER A 177 4.53 -1.80 1.03
C SER A 177 5.45 -2.86 1.62
N ALA A 178 6.44 -3.28 0.83
CA ALA A 178 7.49 -4.19 1.26
C ALA A 178 8.85 -3.62 0.88
N THR A 179 9.74 -3.55 1.86
CA THR A 179 11.17 -3.26 1.70
C THR A 179 11.96 -4.31 2.47
N GLU A 180 13.27 -4.30 2.35
CA GLU A 180 14.14 -5.23 3.09
C GLU A 180 14.09 -5.07 4.62
N GLU A 181 13.65 -3.89 5.09
CA GLU A 181 13.68 -3.51 6.51
C GLU A 181 12.30 -3.24 7.09
N LYS A 182 11.29 -3.11 6.23
CA LYS A 182 9.94 -2.74 6.66
C LYS A 182 8.90 -3.37 5.77
N ILE A 183 7.92 -4.03 6.37
CA ILE A 183 6.68 -4.44 5.72
C ILE A 183 5.51 -3.73 6.41
N THR A 184 4.63 -3.20 5.59
CA THR A 184 3.38 -2.60 6.03
C THR A 184 2.24 -3.36 5.38
N VAL A 185 1.25 -3.77 6.18
CA VAL A 185 0.07 -4.50 5.72
C VAL A 185 -1.19 -3.73 6.08
N ILE A 186 -2.19 -3.80 5.22
CA ILE A 186 -3.56 -3.41 5.56
C ILE A 186 -4.28 -4.66 6.04
N ILE A 187 -4.99 -4.54 7.16
CA ILE A 187 -5.85 -5.59 7.70
C ILE A 187 -7.27 -5.03 7.70
N ARG A 188 -8.21 -5.78 7.13
CA ARG A 188 -9.61 -5.38 6.98
C ARG A 188 -10.53 -6.43 7.60
N GLU A 189 -11.50 -5.98 8.37
CA GLU A 189 -12.61 -6.80 8.83
C GLU A 189 -13.55 -7.11 7.66
N GLU A 190 -13.69 -8.38 7.33
CA GLU A 190 -14.59 -8.88 6.27
C GLU A 190 -15.93 -9.33 6.84
N TYR A 191 -15.91 -9.78 8.09
CA TYR A 191 -17.10 -10.23 8.80
C TYR A 191 -16.98 -9.90 10.29
N GLN A 192 -18.03 -9.29 10.85
CA GLN A 192 -18.17 -9.06 12.27
C GLN A 192 -19.20 -10.04 12.85
N ASP A 193 -18.77 -10.82 13.85
CA ASP A 193 -19.67 -11.70 14.55
C ASP A 193 -20.73 -10.89 15.31
N PRO A 194 -22.01 -11.34 15.35
CA PRO A 194 -23.07 -10.66 16.08
C PRO A 194 -22.77 -10.40 17.55
N SER A 195 -22.00 -11.25 18.20
CA SER A 195 -21.54 -11.07 19.59
C SER A 195 -20.52 -9.95 19.77
N GLN A 196 -19.91 -9.48 18.67
CA GLN A 196 -18.87 -8.45 18.66
C GLN A 196 -19.39 -7.09 18.13
N ILE A 197 -20.69 -6.96 17.89
CA ILE A 197 -21.31 -5.71 17.40
C ILE A 197 -20.91 -4.53 18.29
N GLY A 198 -20.45 -3.44 17.68
CA GLY A 198 -20.00 -2.23 18.35
C GLY A 198 -18.54 -2.27 18.82
N GLN A 199 -17.82 -3.37 18.63
CA GLN A 199 -16.38 -3.44 18.90
C GLN A 199 -15.62 -3.12 17.62
N LEU A 200 -14.93 -1.97 17.59
CA LEU A 200 -14.13 -1.57 16.44
C LEU A 200 -12.81 -2.35 16.39
N SER A 201 -12.44 -2.87 15.23
CA SER A 201 -11.16 -3.55 15.00
C SER A 201 -9.98 -2.59 15.09
N PHE A 202 -10.16 -1.37 14.56
CA PHE A 202 -9.16 -0.29 14.54
C PHE A 202 -9.75 1.00 15.11
N PRO A 203 -9.80 1.18 16.44
CA PRO A 203 -10.31 2.41 17.04
C PRO A 203 -9.39 3.59 16.70
N THR A 204 -9.96 4.68 16.19
CA THR A 204 -9.25 5.94 15.99
C THR A 204 -8.91 6.59 17.32
N LYS A 205 -7.71 7.14 17.46
CA LYS A 205 -7.35 7.96 18.63
C LYS A 205 -8.23 9.21 18.63
N GLY A 206 -9.23 9.27 19.50
CA GLY A 206 -10.07 10.45 19.67
C GLY A 206 -11.59 10.23 19.67
N LEU A 207 -12.10 9.17 19.08
CA LEU A 207 -13.48 8.76 19.27
C LEU A 207 -13.57 8.00 20.59
N LYS A 208 -13.68 8.75 21.70
CA LYS A 208 -14.24 8.19 22.94
C LYS A 208 -15.60 7.62 22.54
N SER A 209 -15.83 6.35 22.89
CA SER A 209 -17.04 5.62 22.60
C SER A 209 -18.26 6.56 22.67
N LEU A 210 -18.87 6.82 21.53
CA LEU A 210 -20.26 7.25 21.52
C LEU A 210 -21.04 6.04 22.05
N ARG A 211 -21.21 5.99 23.37
CA ARG A 211 -22.24 5.14 23.96
C ARG A 211 -23.56 5.68 23.38
N PRO A 212 -24.40 4.82 22.79
CA PRO A 212 -25.74 5.28 22.45
C PRO A 212 -26.42 5.68 23.77
N HIS A 213 -26.48 6.98 24.03
CA HIS A 213 -27.35 7.51 25.07
C HIS A 213 -28.78 7.23 24.59
N VAL A 214 -29.42 6.30 25.24
CA VAL A 214 -30.88 6.13 25.17
C VAL A 214 -31.50 7.47 25.56
N THR A 215 -32.19 8.06 24.62
CA THR A 215 -32.81 9.37 24.71
C THR A 215 -33.96 9.30 25.72
N GLU A 216 -33.78 9.80 26.96
CA GLU A 216 -34.88 10.33 27.73
C GLU A 216 -35.05 11.80 27.33
N LYS A 217 -36.27 12.09 26.91
CA LYS A 217 -36.96 13.35 26.63
C LYS A 217 -36.18 14.64 26.84
N ILE A 218 -35.89 15.33 25.75
CA ILE A 218 -35.49 16.74 25.73
C ILE A 218 -36.78 17.59 25.69
N PRO A 219 -37.01 18.52 26.67
CA PRO A 219 -37.97 19.58 26.49
C PRO A 219 -37.41 20.62 25.53
N ALA A 220 -38.24 21.06 24.61
CA ALA A 220 -37.89 22.12 23.66
C ALA A 220 -37.68 23.44 24.41
N THR A 221 -36.45 24.00 24.31
CA THR A 221 -36.19 25.42 24.60
C THR A 221 -34.99 25.88 23.79
N GLU A 222 -35.27 26.78 22.89
CA GLU A 222 -34.45 27.83 22.27
C GLU A 222 -32.98 27.52 21.89
N LEU A 223 -32.81 27.42 20.59
CA LEU A 223 -31.52 27.53 19.91
C LEU A 223 -31.29 29.01 19.57
N GLU A 224 -30.47 29.71 20.34
CA GLU A 224 -29.82 30.94 19.89
C GLU A 224 -28.56 30.57 19.09
N TYR A 225 -28.54 30.95 17.81
CA TYR A 225 -27.37 30.87 16.96
C TYR A 225 -26.58 32.18 17.11
N GLU A 226 -25.42 32.16 17.75
CA GLU A 226 -24.41 33.22 17.58
C GLU A 226 -23.57 32.89 16.36
N GLU A 227 -23.77 33.70 15.30
CA GLU A 227 -22.87 33.75 14.15
C GLU A 227 -21.63 34.59 14.51
N GLU A 228 -20.50 33.94 14.73
CA GLU A 228 -19.20 34.62 14.75
C GLU A 228 -18.76 34.92 13.31
N ILE A 229 -18.78 36.18 12.93
CA ILE A 229 -18.23 36.74 11.69
C ILE A 229 -16.73 36.92 11.90
N PRO A 230 -15.85 36.37 11.05
CA PRO A 230 -14.41 36.69 11.12
C PRO A 230 -14.17 38.12 10.64
N GLU A 231 -13.57 38.96 11.49
CA GLU A 231 -13.07 40.28 11.09
C GLU A 231 -11.91 40.14 10.09
N GLU A 232 -12.11 40.66 8.89
CA GLU A 232 -11.03 40.94 7.92
C GLU A 232 -10.16 42.07 8.42
N SER A 233 -8.89 41.81 8.72
CA SER A 233 -7.88 42.83 8.99
C SER A 233 -7.45 43.47 7.68
N HIS A 234 -7.86 44.71 7.49
CA HIS A 234 -7.35 45.61 6.46
C HIS A 234 -5.97 46.16 6.89
N ASP A 235 -4.92 45.62 6.31
CA ASP A 235 -3.60 46.27 6.32
C ASP A 235 -3.59 47.39 5.25
N THR A 236 -3.60 48.61 5.69
CA THR A 236 -3.35 49.80 4.87
C THR A 236 -1.86 50.10 4.92
N ASP A 237 -1.15 49.69 3.89
CA ASP A 237 0.20 50.21 3.60
C ASP A 237 0.12 51.70 3.17
N THR A 238 0.61 52.58 4.02
CA THR A 238 0.89 53.98 3.68
C THR A 238 2.39 54.15 3.54
N GLU A 239 2.85 54.27 2.30
CA GLU A 239 4.21 54.71 1.99
C GLU A 239 4.42 56.18 2.40
N PRO A 240 5.58 56.55 2.95
CA PRO A 240 5.93 57.98 3.14
C PRO A 240 6.64 58.50 1.89
N VAL A 241 6.04 59.52 1.34
CA VAL A 241 6.64 60.40 0.28
C VAL A 241 7.76 61.19 0.88
N SER A 242 8.97 61.02 0.36
CA SER A 242 10.11 61.91 0.59
C SER A 242 10.00 63.11 -0.32
N ASN A 243 9.92 64.31 0.26
CA ASN A 243 10.22 65.58 -0.44
C ASN A 243 11.62 66.02 -0.07
N GLU A 244 12.36 66.32 -1.13
CA GLU A 244 13.64 66.97 -1.12
C GLU A 244 13.51 68.51 -0.70
N ASP A 245 14.56 68.95 -0.05
CA ASP A 245 15.25 70.17 -0.39
C ASP A 245 16.74 70.00 -0.08
#